data_24d8db713998f893a4e6f5683d6ec51a
#
_entry.id   24d8db713998f893a4e6f5683d6ec51a
#
_cell.length_a   1.000
_cell.length_b   1.000
_cell.length_c   1.000
_cell.angle_alpha   90.00
_cell.angle_beta   90.00
_cell.angle_gamma   90.00
#
_symmetry.space_group_name_H-M   'P 1'
#
loop_
_entity.id
_entity.type
_entity.pdbx_description
1 polymer ?
#
loop_
_entity_poly.entity_id
_entity_poly.type
_entity_poly.pdbx_seq_one_letter_code
_entity_poly.pdbx_strand_id
1 'polypeptide(L)'
;MNDTWLWILLGSVGFLVAATLIAAYVCYRLMLYSAPRRLPGEGEYEIPEGEIYAVFRDDLIAWTKMIRELPYKEYSIRSFDGLTLRGKFYEYEPGAPIELMFHGYRGYAERDLSGGVERCFKLGHSALLIDHRASGLSDGNTITFGILERRDCRDWVDFAIREFGEDARLILTGISMGAATVLMTAGGELPPQIKYVLADCGYTSPKEIITKVMVDLKLPPALMYPIASLGARLFGHFNLNEYSPMEAMKTCTKPVVFAHGVTDDFVPYDMSVRLCEACKGRYKKLVTIPGAGHGLAFPVAREDYVEALRQFKLECGFDF
;
A
#
# COMPACT_ATOMS: atom_id res chain seq x y z
N MET A 1 -21.16 -14.69 -53.96
CA MET A 1 -19.96 -14.49 -53.08
C MET A 1 -19.89 -15.69 -52.16
N ASN A 2 -18.79 -16.44 -52.15
CA ASN A 2 -18.71 -17.69 -51.40
C ASN A 2 -18.75 -17.40 -49.89
N ASP A 3 -19.72 -18.00 -49.19
CA ASP A 3 -19.88 -17.89 -47.72
C ASP A 3 -18.66 -18.39 -46.92
N THR A 4 -17.74 -19.08 -47.58
CA THR A 4 -16.47 -19.59 -47.01
C THR A 4 -15.62 -18.48 -46.40
N TRP A 5 -15.50 -17.30 -47.04
CA TRP A 5 -14.77 -16.17 -46.55
C TRP A 5 -15.40 -15.59 -45.27
N LEU A 6 -16.72 -15.60 -45.20
CA LEU A 6 -17.46 -15.15 -44.00
C LEU A 6 -17.15 -16.07 -42.80
N TRP A 7 -17.18 -17.39 -43.03
CA TRP A 7 -16.84 -18.35 -41.95
C TRP A 7 -15.38 -18.28 -41.50
N ILE A 8 -14.44 -18.07 -42.44
CA ILE A 8 -13.02 -17.86 -42.11
C ILE A 8 -12.87 -16.57 -41.27
N LEU A 9 -13.52 -15.47 -41.69
CA LEU A 9 -13.49 -14.22 -40.94
C LEU A 9 -14.08 -14.37 -39.53
N LEU A 10 -15.26 -14.95 -39.43
CA LEU A 10 -15.92 -15.20 -38.13
C LEU A 10 -15.08 -16.10 -37.22
N GLY A 11 -14.48 -17.15 -37.76
CA GLY A 11 -13.58 -18.03 -37.04
C GLY A 11 -12.32 -17.30 -36.55
N SER A 12 -11.71 -16.46 -37.40
CA SER A 12 -10.54 -15.66 -37.03
C SER A 12 -10.85 -14.64 -35.95
N VAL A 13 -11.98 -13.94 -36.07
CA VAL A 13 -12.43 -12.98 -35.01
C VAL A 13 -12.73 -13.73 -33.72
N GLY A 14 -13.43 -14.84 -33.76
CA GLY A 14 -13.71 -15.68 -32.59
C GLY A 14 -12.43 -16.16 -31.89
N PHE A 15 -11.43 -16.59 -32.67
CA PHE A 15 -10.12 -16.97 -32.12
C PHE A 15 -9.40 -15.80 -31.45
N LEU A 16 -9.36 -14.62 -32.06
CA LEU A 16 -8.73 -13.45 -31.52
C LEU A 16 -9.41 -13.00 -30.19
N VAL A 17 -10.73 -13.03 -30.15
CA VAL A 17 -11.49 -12.71 -28.92
C VAL A 17 -11.16 -13.71 -27.82
N ALA A 18 -11.20 -15.01 -28.11
CA ALA A 18 -10.86 -16.06 -27.14
C ALA A 18 -9.41 -15.91 -26.63
N ALA A 19 -8.45 -15.69 -27.51
CA ALA A 19 -7.05 -15.46 -27.14
C ALA A 19 -6.89 -14.23 -26.25
N THR A 20 -7.59 -13.13 -26.56
CA THR A 20 -7.57 -11.90 -25.74
C THR A 20 -8.16 -12.15 -24.34
N LEU A 21 -9.29 -12.87 -24.24
CA LEU A 21 -9.89 -13.19 -22.94
C LEU A 21 -9.00 -14.11 -22.09
N ILE A 22 -8.36 -15.10 -22.71
CA ILE A 22 -7.39 -15.97 -22.04
C ILE A 22 -6.21 -15.13 -21.53
N ALA A 23 -5.64 -14.26 -22.37
CA ALA A 23 -4.54 -13.39 -21.97
C ALA A 23 -4.95 -12.45 -20.83
N ALA A 24 -6.15 -11.86 -20.87
CA ALA A 24 -6.69 -11.02 -19.82
C ALA A 24 -6.85 -11.80 -18.49
N TYR A 25 -7.33 -13.05 -18.56
CA TYR A 25 -7.42 -13.92 -17.39
C TYR A 25 -6.05 -14.27 -16.82
N VAL A 26 -5.08 -14.59 -17.67
CA VAL A 26 -3.70 -14.86 -17.25
C VAL A 26 -3.09 -13.63 -16.58
N CYS A 27 -3.25 -12.44 -17.15
CA CYS A 27 -2.81 -11.18 -16.51
C CYS A 27 -3.46 -10.98 -15.15
N TYR A 28 -4.78 -11.18 -15.04
CA TYR A 28 -5.48 -11.12 -13.76
C TYR A 28 -4.89 -12.10 -12.75
N ARG A 29 -4.69 -13.36 -13.12
CA ARG A 29 -4.16 -14.41 -12.24
C ARG A 29 -2.73 -14.10 -11.76
N LEU A 30 -1.89 -13.56 -12.63
CA LEU A 30 -0.49 -13.28 -12.32
C LEU A 30 -0.30 -11.99 -11.52
N MET A 31 -1.11 -10.96 -11.78
CA MET A 31 -0.89 -9.63 -11.22
C MET A 31 -1.84 -9.28 -10.08
N LEU A 32 -3.11 -9.70 -10.15
CA LEU A 32 -4.16 -9.20 -9.28
C LEU A 32 -4.70 -10.26 -8.32
N TYR A 33 -4.71 -11.51 -8.75
CA TYR A 33 -5.19 -12.59 -7.91
C TYR A 33 -4.17 -12.95 -6.83
N SER A 34 -4.65 -13.04 -5.60
CA SER A 34 -3.92 -13.52 -4.44
C SER A 34 -4.65 -14.74 -3.88
N ALA A 35 -4.00 -15.90 -3.94
CA ALA A 35 -4.53 -17.09 -3.29
C ALA A 35 -4.34 -16.98 -1.77
N PRO A 36 -5.26 -17.53 -0.97
CA PRO A 36 -5.01 -17.72 0.45
C PRO A 36 -3.69 -18.46 0.67
N ARG A 37 -2.87 -17.93 1.57
CA ARG A 37 -1.58 -18.55 1.89
C ARG A 37 -1.50 -18.85 3.38
N ARG A 38 -0.72 -19.87 3.72
CA ARG A 38 -0.34 -20.09 5.11
C ARG A 38 0.64 -18.99 5.52
N LEU A 39 0.37 -18.34 6.64
CA LEU A 39 1.33 -17.43 7.26
C LEU A 39 2.38 -18.22 8.04
N PRO A 40 3.60 -17.66 8.21
CA PRO A 40 4.63 -18.28 9.02
C PRO A 40 4.17 -18.53 10.45
N GLY A 41 4.42 -19.76 10.94
CA GLY A 41 4.11 -20.16 12.31
C GLY A 41 5.16 -19.67 13.31
N GLU A 42 5.04 -20.19 14.55
CA GLU A 42 6.03 -19.93 15.60
C GLU A 42 7.43 -20.43 15.15
N GLY A 43 8.44 -19.58 15.33
CA GLY A 43 9.82 -19.85 14.90
C GLY A 43 10.10 -19.73 13.40
N GLU A 44 9.07 -19.51 12.57
CA GLU A 44 9.23 -19.25 11.14
C GLU A 44 9.19 -17.73 10.89
N TYR A 45 10.14 -17.22 10.08
CA TYR A 45 10.23 -15.80 9.76
C TYR A 45 10.34 -15.61 8.25
N GLU A 46 9.50 -14.73 7.72
CA GLU A 46 9.52 -14.34 6.32
C GLU A 46 9.98 -12.89 6.20
N ILE A 47 10.87 -12.64 5.26
CA ILE A 47 11.29 -11.28 4.88
C ILE A 47 10.88 -11.03 3.43
N PRO A 48 10.79 -9.77 2.98
CA PRO A 48 10.58 -9.47 1.58
C PRO A 48 11.67 -10.11 0.69
N GLU A 49 11.29 -10.54 -0.51
CA GLU A 49 12.20 -11.16 -1.46
C GLU A 49 13.12 -10.12 -2.12
N GLY A 50 14.37 -10.50 -2.36
CA GLY A 50 15.38 -9.68 -3.05
C GLY A 50 16.65 -9.48 -2.23
N GLU A 51 17.78 -9.36 -2.92
CA GLU A 51 19.10 -9.21 -2.30
C GLU A 51 19.22 -7.96 -1.42
N ILE A 52 18.50 -6.88 -1.77
CA ILE A 52 18.49 -5.63 -1.00
C ILE A 52 17.98 -5.82 0.42
N TYR A 53 17.07 -6.77 0.66
CA TYR A 53 16.54 -7.07 1.99
C TYR A 53 17.42 -8.02 2.79
N ALA A 54 18.25 -8.80 2.11
CA ALA A 54 19.14 -9.76 2.77
C ALA A 54 20.13 -9.08 3.72
N VAL A 55 20.56 -7.86 3.40
CA VAL A 55 21.47 -7.05 4.25
C VAL A 55 20.79 -6.69 5.59
N PHE A 56 19.46 -6.54 5.61
CA PHE A 56 18.68 -6.19 6.79
C PHE A 56 17.95 -7.38 7.40
N ARG A 57 18.29 -8.62 6.99
CA ARG A 57 17.62 -9.84 7.41
C ARG A 57 17.48 -9.95 8.94
N ASP A 58 18.58 -9.73 9.64
CA ASP A 58 18.60 -9.89 11.10
C ASP A 58 17.73 -8.84 11.79
N ASP A 59 17.71 -7.62 11.32
CA ASP A 59 16.84 -6.55 11.79
C ASP A 59 15.36 -6.86 11.55
N LEU A 60 15.02 -7.29 10.31
CA LEU A 60 13.65 -7.63 9.93
C LEU A 60 13.11 -8.79 10.77
N ILE A 61 13.94 -9.80 11.02
CA ILE A 61 13.60 -10.93 11.90
C ILE A 61 13.47 -10.45 13.35
N ALA A 62 14.38 -9.61 13.82
CA ALA A 62 14.34 -9.07 15.19
C ALA A 62 13.05 -8.28 15.43
N TRP A 63 12.61 -7.45 14.49
CA TRP A 63 11.35 -6.72 14.59
C TRP A 63 10.13 -7.65 14.59
N THR A 64 10.13 -8.68 13.75
CA THR A 64 9.05 -9.68 13.76
C THR A 64 9.00 -10.43 15.08
N LYS A 65 10.14 -10.82 15.66
CA LYS A 65 10.21 -11.40 17.01
C LYS A 65 9.66 -10.45 18.06
N MET A 66 10.12 -9.21 18.04
CA MET A 66 9.68 -8.18 18.97
C MET A 66 8.14 -8.04 18.97
N ILE A 67 7.51 -7.88 17.81
CA ILE A 67 6.06 -7.70 17.78
C ILE A 67 5.26 -8.95 18.14
N ARG A 68 5.82 -10.15 17.96
CA ARG A 68 5.20 -11.41 18.40
C ARG A 68 5.24 -11.58 19.94
N GLU A 69 6.22 -10.97 20.60
CA GLU A 69 6.35 -10.98 22.07
C GLU A 69 5.55 -9.86 22.74
N LEU A 70 5.21 -8.79 22.01
CA LEU A 70 4.41 -7.70 22.54
C LEU A 70 2.94 -8.11 22.73
N PRO A 71 2.27 -7.62 23.80
CA PRO A 71 0.83 -7.75 23.90
C PRO A 71 0.14 -7.01 22.76
N TYR A 72 -0.86 -7.63 22.16
CA TYR A 72 -1.66 -7.01 21.11
C TYR A 72 -3.14 -7.36 21.25
N LYS A 73 -3.98 -6.52 20.64
CA LYS A 73 -5.41 -6.76 20.50
C LYS A 73 -5.75 -6.99 19.04
N GLU A 74 -6.45 -8.09 18.75
CA GLU A 74 -6.94 -8.35 17.37
C GLU A 74 -8.24 -7.61 17.13
N TYR A 75 -8.33 -7.01 15.94
CA TYR A 75 -9.55 -6.38 15.47
C TYR A 75 -9.97 -6.95 14.12
N SER A 76 -11.26 -6.96 13.89
CA SER A 76 -11.84 -7.27 12.59
C SER A 76 -12.96 -6.29 12.29
N ILE A 77 -13.01 -5.85 11.03
CA ILE A 77 -14.07 -4.99 10.52
C ILE A 77 -14.74 -5.63 9.32
N ARG A 78 -15.94 -5.13 8.99
CA ARG A 78 -16.57 -5.43 7.69
C ARG A 78 -16.27 -4.28 6.75
N SER A 79 -15.72 -4.60 5.58
CA SER A 79 -15.48 -3.63 4.51
C SER A 79 -16.81 -3.20 3.86
N PHE A 80 -16.76 -2.11 3.09
CA PHE A 80 -17.89 -1.58 2.33
C PHE A 80 -18.56 -2.60 1.41
N ASP A 81 -17.86 -3.62 0.97
CA ASP A 81 -18.34 -4.71 0.08
C ASP A 81 -18.46 -6.07 0.79
N GLY A 82 -18.35 -6.08 2.13
CA GLY A 82 -18.69 -7.22 2.97
C GLY A 82 -17.56 -8.19 3.28
N LEU A 83 -16.30 -7.88 2.93
CA LEU A 83 -15.15 -8.67 3.35
C LEU A 83 -14.88 -8.49 4.85
N THR A 84 -14.35 -9.52 5.51
CA THR A 84 -13.80 -9.38 6.85
C THR A 84 -12.33 -9.00 6.74
N LEU A 85 -11.99 -7.80 7.21
CA LEU A 85 -10.62 -7.32 7.26
C LEU A 85 -10.07 -7.45 8.67
N ARG A 86 -8.77 -7.76 8.80
CA ARG A 86 -8.09 -8.06 10.05
C ARG A 86 -6.98 -7.06 10.33
N GLY A 87 -6.78 -6.77 11.62
CA GLY A 87 -5.65 -5.96 12.09
C GLY A 87 -5.24 -6.31 13.51
N LYS A 88 -4.00 -5.96 13.84
CA LYS A 88 -3.42 -6.13 15.18
C LYS A 88 -3.02 -4.78 15.73
N PHE A 89 -3.51 -4.45 16.91
CA PHE A 89 -3.22 -3.20 17.62
C PHE A 89 -2.18 -3.44 18.72
N TYR A 90 -1.11 -2.68 18.65
CA TYR A 90 -0.02 -2.65 19.62
C TYR A 90 -0.06 -1.30 20.34
N GLU A 91 -0.45 -1.31 21.61
CA GLU A 91 -0.59 -0.11 22.41
C GLU A 91 0.78 0.32 22.94
N TYR A 92 1.15 1.59 22.72
CA TYR A 92 2.31 2.22 23.38
C TYR A 92 1.95 2.61 24.81
N GLU A 93 0.92 3.44 24.95
CA GLU A 93 0.29 3.83 26.21
C GLU A 93 -1.16 4.30 25.99
N PRO A 94 -2.02 4.27 26.98
CA PRO A 94 -3.41 4.72 26.82
C PRO A 94 -3.49 6.16 26.33
N GLY A 95 -4.25 6.39 25.26
CA GLY A 95 -4.45 7.71 24.68
C GLY A 95 -3.31 8.21 23.77
N ALA A 96 -2.26 7.42 23.55
CA ALA A 96 -1.23 7.73 22.56
C ALA A 96 -1.82 7.90 21.16
N PRO A 97 -1.21 8.70 20.27
CA PRO A 97 -1.57 8.74 18.85
C PRO A 97 -1.47 7.35 18.21
N ILE A 98 -2.31 7.06 17.24
CA ILE A 98 -2.39 5.73 16.62
C ILE A 98 -2.05 5.83 15.14
N GLU A 99 -1.05 5.08 14.71
CA GLU A 99 -0.77 4.90 13.29
C GLU A 99 -1.53 3.70 12.73
N LEU A 100 -2.46 3.96 11.79
CA LEU A 100 -3.10 2.95 10.96
C LEU A 100 -2.15 2.63 9.82
N MET A 101 -1.59 1.41 9.83
CA MET A 101 -0.47 1.05 8.97
C MET A 101 -0.88 0.03 7.91
N PHE A 102 -0.52 0.32 6.66
CA PHE A 102 -0.89 -0.46 5.47
C PHE A 102 0.36 -0.95 4.73
N HIS A 103 0.43 -2.26 4.47
CA HIS A 103 1.58 -2.94 3.89
C HIS A 103 1.67 -2.84 2.36
N GLY A 104 2.77 -3.37 1.79
CA GLY A 104 3.03 -3.37 0.36
C GLY A 104 2.26 -4.45 -0.43
N TYR A 105 2.45 -4.43 -1.75
CA TYR A 105 1.87 -5.40 -2.67
C TYR A 105 2.34 -6.82 -2.34
N ARG A 106 1.39 -7.78 -2.28
CA ARG A 106 1.64 -9.19 -1.92
C ARG A 106 2.36 -9.40 -0.60
N GLY A 107 2.34 -8.38 0.26
CA GLY A 107 2.80 -8.46 1.64
C GLY A 107 1.72 -8.93 2.59
N TYR A 108 2.01 -8.80 3.85
CA TYR A 108 1.07 -8.87 4.97
C TYR A 108 1.63 -8.04 6.14
N ALA A 109 0.76 -7.68 7.05
CA ALA A 109 1.05 -6.68 8.06
C ALA A 109 2.29 -7.00 8.91
N GLU A 110 2.43 -8.24 9.39
CA GLU A 110 3.55 -8.64 10.25
C GLU A 110 4.90 -8.55 9.53
N ARG A 111 4.97 -9.01 8.26
CA ARG A 111 6.23 -9.02 7.50
C ARG A 111 6.71 -7.62 7.16
N ASP A 112 5.80 -6.77 6.66
CA ASP A 112 6.20 -5.50 6.05
C ASP A 112 6.20 -4.35 7.07
N LEU A 113 5.47 -4.47 8.19
CA LEU A 113 5.21 -3.36 9.09
C LEU A 113 5.82 -3.54 10.50
N SER A 114 6.49 -4.65 10.78
CA SER A 114 7.07 -4.91 12.10
C SER A 114 8.09 -3.84 12.53
N GLY A 115 8.98 -3.39 11.65
CA GLY A 115 9.89 -2.27 11.90
C GLY A 115 9.17 -0.94 12.11
N GLY A 116 7.97 -0.80 11.52
CA GLY A 116 7.11 0.35 11.75
C GLY A 116 6.60 0.44 13.19
N VAL A 117 6.40 -0.68 13.89
CA VAL A 117 6.04 -0.66 15.32
C VAL A 117 7.16 -0.07 16.17
N GLU A 118 8.43 -0.47 15.91
CA GLU A 118 9.58 0.17 16.58
C GLU A 118 9.60 1.68 16.34
N ARG A 119 9.40 2.09 15.09
CA ARG A 119 9.32 3.51 14.75
C ARG A 119 8.18 4.22 15.49
N CYS A 120 6.98 3.63 15.54
CA CYS A 120 5.84 4.17 16.27
C CYS A 120 6.19 4.36 17.74
N PHE A 121 6.77 3.37 18.40
CA PHE A 121 7.15 3.43 19.81
C PHE A 121 8.22 4.48 20.09
N LYS A 122 9.19 4.65 19.18
CA LYS A 122 10.17 5.76 19.27
C LYS A 122 9.53 7.14 19.14
N LEU A 123 8.36 7.25 18.53
CA LEU A 123 7.58 8.47 18.39
C LEU A 123 6.54 8.67 19.51
N GLY A 124 6.37 7.69 20.41
CA GLY A 124 5.31 7.69 21.42
C GLY A 124 3.93 7.38 20.83
N HIS A 125 3.86 6.62 19.73
CA HIS A 125 2.62 6.24 19.06
C HIS A 125 2.30 4.76 19.27
N SER A 126 1.02 4.44 19.33
CA SER A 126 0.48 3.09 19.17
C SER A 126 0.41 2.74 17.67
N ALA A 127 0.41 1.43 17.34
CA ALA A 127 0.38 0.96 15.97
C ALA A 127 -0.80 0.00 15.73
N LEU A 128 -1.62 0.26 14.73
CA LEU A 128 -2.63 -0.66 14.22
C LEU A 128 -2.16 -1.20 12.85
N LEU A 129 -1.62 -2.41 12.85
CA LEU A 129 -1.15 -3.09 11.67
C LEU A 129 -2.32 -3.76 10.97
N ILE A 130 -2.57 -3.41 9.73
CA ILE A 130 -3.74 -3.83 8.96
C ILE A 130 -3.32 -4.74 7.81
N ASP A 131 -3.92 -5.91 7.73
CA ASP A 131 -3.88 -6.74 6.53
C ASP A 131 -4.85 -6.20 5.49
N HIS A 132 -4.33 -5.82 4.32
CA HIS A 132 -5.17 -5.45 3.18
C HIS A 132 -6.10 -6.57 2.77
N ARG A 133 -7.18 -6.25 2.03
CA ARG A 133 -7.98 -7.27 1.32
C ARG A 133 -7.06 -8.19 0.51
N ALA A 134 -7.41 -9.46 0.41
CA ALA A 134 -6.64 -10.49 -0.28
C ALA A 134 -5.21 -10.73 0.26
N SER A 135 -4.95 -10.36 1.50
CA SER A 135 -3.64 -10.49 2.15
C SER A 135 -3.77 -10.89 3.61
N GLY A 136 -2.73 -11.54 4.13
CA GLY A 136 -2.65 -11.92 5.53
C GLY A 136 -3.84 -12.78 5.99
N LEU A 137 -4.54 -12.30 7.01
CA LEU A 137 -5.74 -12.93 7.57
C LEU A 137 -7.05 -12.28 7.08
N SER A 138 -6.97 -11.26 6.21
CA SER A 138 -8.13 -10.59 5.62
C SER A 138 -8.72 -11.39 4.46
N ASP A 139 -10.05 -11.30 4.31
CA ASP A 139 -10.79 -11.93 3.21
C ASP A 139 -10.44 -11.30 1.85
N GLY A 140 -10.91 -11.97 0.79
CA GLY A 140 -10.74 -11.54 -0.59
C GLY A 140 -9.66 -12.33 -1.32
N ASN A 141 -9.57 -12.09 -2.62
CA ASN A 141 -8.60 -12.76 -3.50
C ASN A 141 -8.08 -11.85 -4.63
N THR A 142 -8.40 -10.56 -4.58
CA THR A 142 -8.03 -9.61 -5.62
C THR A 142 -7.37 -8.37 -5.00
N ILE A 143 -6.10 -8.15 -5.38
CA ILE A 143 -5.33 -6.96 -5.04
C ILE A 143 -5.63 -5.90 -6.10
N THR A 144 -5.97 -4.68 -5.67
CA THR A 144 -6.46 -3.64 -6.60
C THR A 144 -5.56 -2.40 -6.70
N PHE A 145 -4.30 -2.53 -6.27
CA PHE A 145 -3.31 -1.45 -6.32
C PHE A 145 -3.77 -0.15 -5.65
N GLY A 146 -4.46 -0.29 -4.52
CA GLY A 146 -4.98 0.83 -3.74
C GLY A 146 -6.38 1.32 -4.17
N ILE A 147 -6.93 0.85 -5.29
CA ILE A 147 -8.24 1.32 -5.79
C ILE A 147 -9.38 0.99 -4.82
N LEU A 148 -9.52 -0.26 -4.41
CA LEU A 148 -10.51 -0.65 -3.42
C LEU A 148 -9.95 -0.56 -2.00
N GLU A 149 -8.65 -0.80 -1.84
CA GLU A 149 -7.94 -0.69 -0.55
C GLU A 149 -8.10 0.71 0.08
N ARG A 150 -8.22 1.81 -0.73
CA ARG A 150 -8.52 3.16 -0.22
C ARG A 150 -9.88 3.26 0.47
N ARG A 151 -10.84 2.45 0.04
CA ARG A 151 -12.18 2.39 0.67
C ARG A 151 -12.11 1.60 1.97
N ASP A 152 -11.35 0.49 1.97
CA ASP A 152 -11.07 -0.27 3.21
C ASP A 152 -10.34 0.60 4.25
N CYS A 153 -9.36 1.41 3.79
CA CYS A 153 -8.68 2.36 4.66
C CYS A 153 -9.67 3.33 5.31
N ARG A 154 -10.70 3.77 4.58
CA ARG A 154 -11.78 4.61 5.13
C ARG A 154 -12.59 3.85 6.20
N ASP A 155 -12.97 2.61 5.92
CA ASP A 155 -13.69 1.77 6.88
C ASP A 155 -12.88 1.56 8.18
N TRP A 156 -11.55 1.41 8.06
CA TRP A 156 -10.64 1.34 9.20
C TRP A 156 -10.52 2.68 9.97
N VAL A 157 -10.56 3.82 9.29
CA VAL A 157 -10.62 5.15 9.94
C VAL A 157 -11.90 5.29 10.76
N ASP A 158 -13.04 4.95 10.17
CA ASP A 158 -14.33 5.01 10.84
C ASP A 158 -14.40 4.05 12.04
N PHE A 159 -13.81 2.86 11.91
CA PHE A 159 -13.65 1.93 13.01
C PHE A 159 -12.76 2.53 14.12
N ALA A 160 -11.61 3.07 13.78
CA ALA A 160 -10.67 3.61 14.77
C ALA A 160 -11.28 4.76 15.58
N ILE A 161 -12.07 5.62 14.96
CA ILE A 161 -12.79 6.70 15.67
C ILE A 161 -13.81 6.12 16.64
N ARG A 162 -14.60 5.12 16.21
CA ARG A 162 -15.58 4.47 17.10
C ARG A 162 -14.95 3.72 18.27
N GLU A 163 -13.83 3.05 18.03
CA GLU A 163 -13.16 2.22 19.05
C GLU A 163 -12.33 3.05 20.04
N PHE A 164 -11.58 4.05 19.53
CA PHE A 164 -10.64 4.83 20.33
C PHE A 164 -11.16 6.20 20.74
N GLY A 165 -12.32 6.62 20.25
CA GLY A 165 -13.03 7.84 20.65
C GLY A 165 -12.84 9.00 19.69
N GLU A 166 -13.71 10.02 19.85
CA GLU A 166 -13.74 11.23 19.02
C GLU A 166 -12.48 12.10 19.17
N ASP A 167 -11.78 11.99 20.26
CA ASP A 167 -10.52 12.71 20.54
C ASP A 167 -9.28 11.97 20.05
N ALA A 168 -9.44 10.81 19.40
CA ALA A 168 -8.33 10.00 18.90
C ALA A 168 -7.46 10.81 17.91
N ARG A 169 -6.16 10.68 18.04
CA ARG A 169 -5.17 11.27 17.13
C ARG A 169 -4.67 10.16 16.21
N LEU A 170 -5.16 10.16 14.99
CA LEU A 170 -4.91 9.12 14.01
C LEU A 170 -3.92 9.60 12.94
N ILE A 171 -3.04 8.70 12.52
CA ILE A 171 -2.09 8.91 11.42
C ILE A 171 -2.33 7.79 10.40
N LEU A 172 -2.44 8.13 9.12
CA LEU A 172 -2.46 7.15 8.05
C LEU A 172 -1.04 6.90 7.57
N THR A 173 -0.57 5.68 7.71
CA THR A 173 0.78 5.29 7.31
C THR A 173 0.72 4.15 6.32
N GLY A 174 1.51 4.22 5.27
CA GLY A 174 1.60 3.13 4.30
C GLY A 174 2.96 3.02 3.65
N ILE A 175 3.31 1.80 3.25
CA ILE A 175 4.54 1.49 2.51
C ILE A 175 4.18 0.98 1.11
N SER A 176 4.83 1.48 0.06
CA SER A 176 4.65 1.02 -1.31
C SER A 176 3.17 1.09 -1.77
N MET A 177 2.50 -0.02 -2.06
CA MET A 177 1.06 -0.05 -2.33
C MET A 177 0.23 0.51 -1.16
N GLY A 178 0.64 0.27 0.08
CA GLY A 178 0.02 0.88 1.26
C GLY A 178 0.14 2.41 1.25
N ALA A 179 1.30 2.94 0.82
CA ALA A 179 1.48 4.39 0.64
C ALA A 179 0.53 4.95 -0.43
N ALA A 180 0.41 4.27 -1.57
CA ALA A 180 -0.56 4.65 -2.59
C ALA A 180 -2.00 4.61 -2.06
N THR A 181 -2.32 3.61 -1.24
CA THR A 181 -3.63 3.48 -0.59
C THR A 181 -3.95 4.68 0.30
N VAL A 182 -3.06 5.02 1.23
CA VAL A 182 -3.31 6.14 2.16
C VAL A 182 -3.32 7.49 1.45
N LEU A 183 -2.50 7.67 0.40
CA LEU A 183 -2.52 8.88 -0.44
C LEU A 183 -3.85 9.00 -1.19
N MET A 184 -4.35 7.93 -1.81
CA MET A 184 -5.65 7.94 -2.48
C MET A 184 -6.81 8.18 -1.49
N THR A 185 -6.71 7.66 -0.28
CA THR A 185 -7.68 7.93 0.79
C THR A 185 -7.66 9.43 1.16
N ALA A 186 -6.47 10.04 1.21
CA ALA A 186 -6.29 11.43 1.56
C ALA A 186 -6.77 12.43 0.49
N GLY A 187 -7.02 11.99 -0.72
CA GLY A 187 -7.65 12.83 -1.75
C GLY A 187 -9.12 13.10 -1.54
N GLY A 188 -9.78 12.35 -0.64
CA GLY A 188 -11.13 12.61 -0.19
C GLY A 188 -11.17 13.44 1.10
N GLU A 189 -12.39 13.76 1.54
CA GLU A 189 -12.56 14.41 2.84
C GLU A 189 -12.21 13.44 3.96
N LEU A 190 -11.28 13.81 4.82
CA LEU A 190 -10.85 13.05 5.99
C LEU A 190 -11.29 13.73 7.28
N PRO A 191 -11.74 12.95 8.29
CA PRO A 191 -12.17 13.48 9.56
C PRO A 191 -11.03 14.20 10.31
N PRO A 192 -11.36 15.09 11.27
CA PRO A 192 -10.36 15.90 11.99
C PRO A 192 -9.41 15.06 12.86
N GLN A 193 -9.79 13.84 13.21
CA GLN A 193 -8.97 12.87 13.92
C GLN A 193 -7.70 12.50 13.13
N ILE A 194 -7.76 12.48 11.80
CA ILE A 194 -6.58 12.27 10.96
C ILE A 194 -5.70 13.53 10.99
N LYS A 195 -4.53 13.41 11.62
CA LYS A 195 -3.59 14.51 11.83
C LYS A 195 -2.67 14.67 10.62
N TYR A 196 -2.08 13.61 10.14
CA TYR A 196 -1.26 13.62 8.92
C TYR A 196 -1.23 12.25 8.24
N VAL A 197 -0.63 12.21 7.05
CA VAL A 197 -0.41 11.01 6.25
C VAL A 197 1.09 10.81 6.08
N LEU A 198 1.57 9.59 6.28
CA LEU A 198 2.94 9.15 6.00
C LEU A 198 2.94 8.12 4.88
N ALA A 199 3.50 8.49 3.75
CA ALA A 199 3.59 7.66 2.55
C ALA A 199 5.05 7.32 2.26
N ASP A 200 5.45 6.07 2.50
CA ASP A 200 6.80 5.59 2.25
C ASP A 200 6.85 4.84 0.90
N CYS A 201 7.74 5.24 0.01
CA CYS A 201 7.98 4.71 -1.33
C CYS A 201 6.72 4.47 -2.18
N GLY A 202 5.74 5.39 -2.12
CA GLY A 202 4.51 5.31 -2.88
C GLY A 202 4.67 5.65 -4.36
N TYR A 203 3.85 5.06 -5.22
CA TYR A 203 3.83 5.33 -6.66
C TYR A 203 2.77 6.36 -7.06
N THR A 204 2.94 6.98 -8.22
CA THR A 204 2.04 8.02 -8.76
C THR A 204 0.70 7.50 -9.25
N SER A 205 0.66 6.29 -9.82
CA SER A 205 -0.57 5.64 -10.27
C SER A 205 -0.41 4.13 -10.43
N PRO A 206 -1.50 3.34 -10.31
CA PRO A 206 -1.48 1.92 -10.65
C PRO A 206 -0.96 1.67 -12.07
N LYS A 207 -1.38 2.49 -13.03
CA LYS A 207 -0.93 2.37 -14.42
C LYS A 207 0.59 2.53 -14.54
N GLU A 208 1.16 3.56 -13.93
CA GLU A 208 2.58 3.88 -14.08
C GLU A 208 3.48 2.81 -13.48
N ILE A 209 3.16 2.33 -12.26
CA ILE A 209 3.95 1.26 -11.64
C ILE A 209 3.81 -0.06 -12.40
N ILE A 210 2.61 -0.43 -12.86
CA ILE A 210 2.40 -1.64 -13.65
C ILE A 210 3.15 -1.58 -14.97
N THR A 211 3.11 -0.44 -15.68
CA THR A 211 3.84 -0.28 -16.95
C THR A 211 5.35 -0.26 -16.74
N LYS A 212 5.84 0.30 -15.64
CA LYS A 212 7.27 0.23 -15.26
C LYS A 212 7.71 -1.23 -15.07
N VAL A 213 6.96 -2.02 -14.29
CA VAL A 213 7.26 -3.45 -14.10
C VAL A 213 7.19 -4.22 -15.43
N MET A 214 6.25 -3.91 -16.31
CA MET A 214 6.22 -4.50 -17.66
C MET A 214 7.49 -4.20 -18.45
N VAL A 215 8.00 -2.95 -18.39
CA VAL A 215 9.26 -2.58 -19.05
C VAL A 215 10.44 -3.37 -18.49
N ASP A 216 10.54 -3.49 -17.17
CA ASP A 216 11.60 -4.26 -16.50
C ASP A 216 11.60 -5.74 -16.93
N LEU A 217 10.41 -6.30 -17.09
CA LEU A 217 10.19 -7.67 -17.60
C LEU A 217 10.33 -7.78 -19.13
N LYS A 218 10.71 -6.69 -19.82
CA LYS A 218 10.84 -6.63 -21.29
C LYS A 218 9.53 -6.94 -22.03
N LEU A 219 8.39 -6.68 -21.39
CA LEU A 219 7.05 -6.82 -22.00
C LEU A 219 6.64 -5.48 -22.63
N PRO A 220 5.96 -5.47 -23.79
CA PRO A 220 5.50 -4.23 -24.43
C PRO A 220 4.29 -3.63 -23.69
N PRO A 221 4.43 -2.49 -22.96
CA PRO A 221 3.34 -1.95 -22.15
C PRO A 221 2.12 -1.51 -22.97
N ALA A 222 2.35 -0.99 -24.18
CA ALA A 222 1.26 -0.55 -25.06
C ALA A 222 0.29 -1.68 -25.43
N LEU A 223 0.77 -2.92 -25.49
CA LEU A 223 -0.05 -4.10 -25.75
C LEU A 223 -0.56 -4.74 -24.45
N MET A 224 0.32 -4.89 -23.46
CA MET A 224 0.03 -5.68 -22.27
C MET A 224 -0.88 -4.94 -21.26
N TYR A 225 -0.72 -3.62 -21.11
CA TYR A 225 -1.52 -2.88 -20.13
C TYR A 225 -3.03 -2.87 -20.45
N PRO A 226 -3.49 -2.67 -21.71
CA PRO A 226 -4.90 -2.83 -22.06
C PRO A 226 -5.46 -4.21 -21.73
N ILE A 227 -4.67 -5.27 -21.95
CA ILE A 227 -5.07 -6.66 -21.65
C ILE A 227 -5.17 -6.85 -20.13
N ALA A 228 -4.20 -6.37 -19.36
CA ALA A 228 -4.23 -6.41 -17.91
C ALA A 228 -5.42 -5.59 -17.34
N SER A 229 -5.69 -4.42 -17.90
CA SER A 229 -6.84 -3.60 -17.52
C SER A 229 -8.18 -4.28 -17.85
N LEU A 230 -8.25 -5.00 -18.97
CA LEU A 230 -9.42 -5.85 -19.31
C LEU A 230 -9.59 -6.97 -18.27
N GLY A 231 -8.49 -7.62 -17.89
CA GLY A 231 -8.48 -8.67 -16.85
C GLY A 231 -8.98 -8.15 -15.50
N ALA A 232 -8.53 -6.95 -15.09
CA ALA A 232 -9.01 -6.29 -13.88
C ALA A 232 -10.52 -6.04 -13.90
N ARG A 233 -11.06 -5.58 -15.02
CA ARG A 233 -12.51 -5.32 -15.19
C ARG A 233 -13.35 -6.59 -15.20
N LEU A 234 -12.94 -7.60 -15.97
CA LEU A 234 -13.75 -8.81 -16.19
C LEU A 234 -13.69 -9.78 -15.01
N PHE A 235 -12.53 -9.94 -14.40
CA PHE A 235 -12.28 -10.96 -13.38
C PHE A 235 -12.02 -10.37 -11.98
N GLY A 236 -11.49 -9.16 -11.92
CA GLY A 236 -11.27 -8.43 -10.67
C GLY A 236 -12.41 -7.49 -10.28
N HIS A 237 -13.34 -7.21 -11.22
CA HIS A 237 -14.51 -6.33 -11.04
C HIS A 237 -14.16 -4.89 -10.60
N PHE A 238 -13.01 -4.38 -11.04
CA PHE A 238 -12.59 -3.00 -10.77
C PHE A 238 -11.86 -2.39 -11.97
N ASN A 239 -11.64 -1.08 -11.92
CA ASN A 239 -10.96 -0.34 -12.99
C ASN A 239 -9.61 0.20 -12.51
N LEU A 240 -8.49 -0.30 -13.07
CA LEU A 240 -7.13 0.16 -12.76
C LEU A 240 -6.89 1.67 -13.02
N ASN A 241 -7.75 2.30 -13.83
CA ASN A 241 -7.66 3.72 -14.16
C ASN A 241 -8.73 4.56 -13.44
N GLU A 242 -9.37 4.03 -12.38
CA GLU A 242 -10.45 4.73 -11.68
C GLU A 242 -9.93 5.95 -10.91
N TYR A 243 -8.80 5.80 -10.24
CA TYR A 243 -8.21 6.83 -9.41
C TYR A 243 -6.72 6.60 -9.20
N SER A 244 -6.00 7.63 -8.76
CA SER A 244 -4.55 7.54 -8.55
C SER A 244 -4.08 8.41 -7.38
N PRO A 245 -2.94 8.10 -6.75
CA PRO A 245 -2.30 8.99 -5.79
C PRO A 245 -2.03 10.39 -6.37
N MET A 246 -1.64 10.48 -7.64
CA MET A 246 -1.41 11.76 -8.31
C MET A 246 -2.68 12.63 -8.39
N GLU A 247 -3.83 12.02 -8.66
CA GLU A 247 -5.12 12.74 -8.65
C GLU A 247 -5.51 13.13 -7.22
N ALA A 248 -5.31 12.23 -6.26
CA ALA A 248 -5.57 12.45 -4.86
C ALA A 248 -4.78 13.64 -4.29
N MET A 249 -3.50 13.77 -4.66
CA MET A 249 -2.65 14.86 -4.15
C MET A 249 -3.11 16.23 -4.62
N LYS A 250 -3.81 16.34 -5.74
CA LYS A 250 -4.38 17.61 -6.23
C LYS A 250 -5.55 18.12 -5.38
N THR A 251 -6.14 17.26 -4.55
CA THR A 251 -7.29 17.60 -3.67
C THR A 251 -6.99 17.42 -2.20
N CYS A 252 -5.88 16.77 -1.84
CA CYS A 252 -5.49 16.51 -0.46
C CYS A 252 -5.27 17.82 0.31
N THR A 253 -5.94 17.96 1.46
CA THR A 253 -5.81 19.12 2.36
C THR A 253 -5.05 18.80 3.65
N LYS A 254 -4.83 17.51 3.95
CA LYS A 254 -4.11 17.09 5.14
C LYS A 254 -2.60 17.28 4.99
N PRO A 255 -1.88 17.44 6.12
CA PRO A 255 -0.42 17.36 6.11
C PRO A 255 0.07 16.00 5.59
N VAL A 256 1.11 15.97 4.75
CA VAL A 256 1.65 14.74 4.15
C VAL A 256 3.17 14.70 4.26
N VAL A 257 3.69 13.60 4.80
CA VAL A 257 5.10 13.23 4.68
C VAL A 257 5.24 12.17 3.60
N PHE A 258 6.10 12.44 2.65
CA PHE A 258 6.59 11.47 1.67
C PHE A 258 7.98 11.04 2.13
N ALA A 259 8.22 9.74 2.33
CA ALA A 259 9.55 9.21 2.59
C ALA A 259 9.96 8.31 1.41
N HIS A 260 11.22 8.37 0.99
CA HIS A 260 11.67 7.54 -0.13
C HIS A 260 13.19 7.36 -0.15
N GLY A 261 13.61 6.14 -0.45
CA GLY A 261 15.00 5.83 -0.73
C GLY A 261 15.42 6.29 -2.13
N VAL A 262 16.58 6.95 -2.24
CA VAL A 262 17.06 7.49 -3.53
C VAL A 262 17.41 6.39 -4.53
N THR A 263 17.83 5.22 -4.03
CA THR A 263 18.25 4.09 -4.87
C THR A 263 17.15 3.05 -5.06
N ASP A 264 15.88 3.46 -4.86
CA ASP A 264 14.73 2.63 -5.15
C ASP A 264 14.56 2.45 -6.66
N ASP A 265 14.88 1.26 -7.15
CA ASP A 265 14.76 0.86 -8.56
C ASP A 265 13.43 0.18 -8.88
N PHE A 266 12.65 -0.22 -7.85
CA PHE A 266 11.33 -0.81 -8.02
C PHE A 266 10.23 0.26 -8.17
N VAL A 267 10.12 1.20 -7.22
CA VAL A 267 9.31 2.42 -7.36
C VAL A 267 10.26 3.60 -7.47
N PRO A 268 10.45 4.19 -8.66
CA PRO A 268 11.40 5.29 -8.85
C PRO A 268 11.17 6.46 -7.89
N TYR A 269 12.24 6.94 -7.26
CA TYR A 269 12.22 8.07 -6.31
C TYR A 269 11.49 9.32 -6.87
N ASP A 270 11.63 9.57 -8.18
CA ASP A 270 10.92 10.64 -8.89
C ASP A 270 9.41 10.62 -8.69
N MET A 271 8.81 9.45 -8.49
CA MET A 271 7.37 9.35 -8.22
C MET A 271 6.99 10.07 -6.93
N SER A 272 7.76 9.96 -5.84
CA SER A 272 7.50 10.70 -4.61
C SER A 272 7.80 12.20 -4.74
N VAL A 273 8.79 12.58 -5.54
CA VAL A 273 9.04 14.00 -5.87
C VAL A 273 7.79 14.61 -6.52
N ARG A 274 7.28 13.98 -7.58
CA ARG A 274 6.08 14.45 -8.30
C ARG A 274 4.83 14.45 -7.42
N LEU A 275 4.66 13.46 -6.55
CA LEU A 275 3.55 13.42 -5.60
C LEU A 275 3.62 14.56 -4.59
N CYS A 276 4.80 14.82 -4.04
CA CYS A 276 5.02 15.93 -3.11
C CYS A 276 4.77 17.29 -3.78
N GLU A 277 5.24 17.48 -5.01
CA GLU A 277 4.98 18.70 -5.79
C GLU A 277 3.48 18.91 -6.04
N ALA A 278 2.76 17.86 -6.44
CA ALA A 278 1.33 17.90 -6.72
C ALA A 278 0.46 18.10 -5.47
N CYS A 279 0.97 17.74 -4.28
CA CYS A 279 0.22 17.79 -3.04
C CYS A 279 -0.20 19.22 -2.69
N LYS A 280 -1.51 19.42 -2.44
CA LYS A 280 -2.12 20.70 -2.04
C LYS A 280 -2.21 20.89 -0.53
N GLY A 281 -1.83 19.87 0.26
CA GLY A 281 -1.74 19.99 1.70
C GLY A 281 -0.85 21.18 2.11
N ARG A 282 -1.30 21.93 3.12
CA ARG A 282 -0.57 23.12 3.61
C ARG A 282 0.84 22.77 4.08
N TYR A 283 0.99 21.62 4.73
CA TYR A 283 2.27 21.11 5.19
C TYR A 283 2.59 19.84 4.40
N LYS A 284 3.71 19.82 3.73
CA LYS A 284 4.20 18.66 2.99
C LYS A 284 5.73 18.60 3.07
N LYS A 285 6.25 17.40 3.25
CA LYS A 285 7.70 17.17 3.39
C LYS A 285 8.09 15.92 2.61
N LEU A 286 9.18 16.02 1.85
CA LEU A 286 9.83 14.86 1.24
C LEU A 286 11.07 14.52 2.06
N VAL A 287 11.04 13.37 2.73
CA VAL A 287 12.16 12.80 3.47
C VAL A 287 12.92 11.88 2.52
N THR A 288 14.09 12.32 2.14
CA THR A 288 14.95 11.64 1.17
C THR A 288 16.02 10.85 1.89
N ILE A 289 16.11 9.54 1.66
CA ILE A 289 17.10 8.67 2.29
C ILE A 289 18.11 8.17 1.26
N PRO A 290 19.34 8.74 1.24
CA PRO A 290 20.39 8.26 0.35
C PRO A 290 20.75 6.78 0.61
N GLY A 291 20.98 6.03 -0.45
CA GLY A 291 21.41 4.63 -0.38
C GLY A 291 20.30 3.63 0.02
N ALA A 292 19.09 4.10 0.33
CA ALA A 292 17.97 3.21 0.61
C ALA A 292 17.30 2.74 -0.70
N GLY A 293 17.06 1.43 -0.80
CA GLY A 293 16.22 0.81 -1.82
C GLY A 293 14.75 0.79 -1.42
N HIS A 294 13.95 0.00 -2.17
CA HIS A 294 12.50 -0.07 -1.98
C HIS A 294 12.11 -0.54 -0.57
N GLY A 295 11.31 0.26 0.14
CA GLY A 295 10.83 -0.06 1.49
C GLY A 295 11.91 -0.06 2.57
N LEU A 296 13.12 0.42 2.28
CA LEU A 296 14.26 0.39 3.18
C LEU A 296 14.64 1.76 3.76
N ALA A 297 13.79 2.78 3.60
CA ALA A 297 14.08 4.12 4.11
C ALA A 297 14.28 4.10 5.64
N PHE A 298 13.39 3.48 6.40
CA PHE A 298 13.54 3.34 7.86
C PHE A 298 14.70 2.41 8.27
N PRO A 299 14.86 1.19 7.72
CA PRO A 299 16.02 0.35 8.05
C PRO A 299 17.38 1.02 7.87
N VAL A 300 17.57 1.81 6.80
CA VAL A 300 18.84 2.47 6.46
C VAL A 300 19.16 3.64 7.38
N ALA A 301 18.15 4.45 7.74
CA ALA A 301 18.35 5.72 8.43
C ALA A 301 17.36 5.92 9.59
N ARG A 302 17.35 4.99 10.55
CA ARG A 302 16.33 4.92 11.62
C ARG A 302 16.17 6.22 12.39
N GLU A 303 17.26 6.77 12.89
CA GLU A 303 17.23 7.98 13.72
C GLU A 303 16.87 9.22 12.90
N ASP A 304 17.46 9.38 11.71
CA ASP A 304 17.17 10.50 10.81
C ASP A 304 15.71 10.48 10.34
N TYR A 305 15.18 9.28 10.08
CA TYR A 305 13.79 9.09 9.69
C TYR A 305 12.83 9.51 10.83
N VAL A 306 13.09 9.03 12.05
CA VAL A 306 12.29 9.40 13.23
C VAL A 306 12.39 10.90 13.51
N GLU A 307 13.60 11.47 13.44
CA GLU A 307 13.80 12.91 13.67
C GLU A 307 13.09 13.75 12.61
N ALA A 308 13.14 13.34 11.33
CA ALA A 308 12.40 14.02 10.26
C ALA A 308 10.88 14.04 10.52
N LEU A 309 10.31 12.98 11.10
CA LEU A 309 8.90 12.92 11.50
C LEU A 309 8.61 13.81 12.72
N ARG A 310 9.50 13.85 13.71
CA ARG A 310 9.38 14.77 14.88
C ARG A 310 9.35 16.21 14.41
N GLN A 311 10.29 16.60 13.57
CA GLN A 311 10.36 17.94 13.00
C GLN A 311 9.11 18.31 12.21
N PHE A 312 8.61 17.38 11.39
CA PHE A 312 7.37 17.59 10.63
C PHE A 312 6.16 17.82 11.56
N LYS A 313 6.04 17.03 12.64
CA LYS A 313 4.97 17.23 13.63
C LYS A 313 5.03 18.63 14.24
N LEU A 314 6.22 19.09 14.62
CA LEU A 314 6.43 20.45 15.16
C LEU A 314 6.08 21.53 14.13
N GLU A 315 6.48 21.38 12.87
CA GLU A 315 6.13 22.29 11.78
C GLU A 315 4.61 22.39 11.57
N CYS A 316 3.87 21.29 11.79
CA CYS A 316 2.42 21.25 11.73
C CYS A 316 1.73 21.79 12.99
N GLY A 317 2.46 22.09 14.07
CA GLY A 317 1.93 22.50 15.36
C GLY A 317 1.30 21.36 16.16
N PHE A 318 1.74 20.12 15.93
CA PHE A 318 1.32 18.97 16.74
C PHE A 318 2.23 18.79 17.95
N ASP A 319 1.63 18.62 19.11
CA ASP A 319 2.27 18.52 20.43
C ASP A 319 2.30 17.10 21.01
N PHE A 320 2.06 16.09 20.16
CA PHE A 320 2.01 14.68 20.53
C PHE A 320 3.13 13.85 19.90
#